data_35e65dbdd402fe9d8e3dbea2cae6e6d0
#
_entry.id   35e65dbdd402fe9d8e3dbea2cae6e6d0
#
_cell.length_a   1.000
_cell.length_b   1.000
_cell.length_c   1.000
_cell.angle_alpha   90.00
_cell.angle_beta   90.00
_cell.angle_gamma   90.00
#
_symmetry.space_group_name_H-M   'P 1'
#
loop_
_entity.id
_entity.type
_entity.pdbx_description
1 polymer ?
#
loop_
_entity_poly.entity_id
_entity_poly.type
_entity_poly.pdbx_seq_one_letter_code
_entity_poly.pdbx_strand_id
1 'polypeptide(L)'
;MTYDECFKYLHTIPELCSSPVIDVRYNTDEEQQFFYHGNRICYMLNYKIIFYKWGYVSNCDRYFLVSWTSIIYDQLTKDQIDTSIKVYKKSEIEHIKYEKIQKAQKLITDIKQDFV
;
A
#
# COMPACT_ATOMS: atom_id res chain seq x y z
N MET A 1 7.44 -9.06 -17.90
CA MET A 1 6.10 -9.71 -17.97
C MET A 1 5.12 -8.74 -18.60
N THR A 2 4.05 -9.26 -19.21
CA THR A 2 2.99 -8.42 -19.77
C THR A 2 2.03 -7.96 -18.67
N TYR A 3 1.16 -7.00 -19.02
CA TYR A 3 0.06 -6.59 -18.15
C TYR A 3 -0.79 -7.80 -17.71
N ASP A 4 -1.18 -8.66 -18.66
CA ASP A 4 -2.02 -9.82 -18.36
C ASP A 4 -1.32 -10.83 -17.47
N GLU A 5 -0.04 -11.07 -17.68
CA GLU A 5 0.76 -11.95 -16.82
C GLU A 5 0.86 -11.41 -15.40
N CYS A 6 1.09 -10.11 -15.25
CA CYS A 6 1.13 -9.44 -13.95
C CYS A 6 -0.23 -9.54 -13.24
N PHE A 7 -1.31 -9.23 -13.94
CA PHE A 7 -2.67 -9.31 -13.42
C PHE A 7 -3.00 -10.73 -12.93
N LYS A 8 -2.70 -11.74 -13.73
CA LYS A 8 -2.90 -13.15 -13.35
C LYS A 8 -2.06 -13.55 -12.15
N TYR A 9 -0.81 -13.11 -12.12
CA TYR A 9 0.08 -13.43 -11.00
C TYR A 9 -0.43 -12.82 -9.68
N LEU A 10 -0.85 -11.58 -9.69
CA LEU A 10 -1.40 -10.92 -8.49
C LEU A 10 -2.68 -11.63 -8.00
N HIS A 11 -3.49 -12.15 -8.90
CA HIS A 11 -4.67 -12.93 -8.53
C HIS A 11 -4.35 -14.29 -7.91
N THR A 12 -3.14 -14.81 -8.07
CA THR A 12 -2.72 -16.05 -7.39
C THR A 12 -2.38 -15.82 -5.91
N ILE A 13 -2.23 -14.58 -5.50
CA ILE A 13 -1.89 -14.22 -4.12
C ILE A 13 -3.20 -14.10 -3.33
N PRO A 14 -3.52 -15.06 -2.43
CA PRO A 14 -4.86 -15.14 -1.82
C PRO A 14 -5.18 -13.99 -0.85
N GLU A 15 -4.15 -13.30 -0.36
CA GLU A 15 -4.31 -12.20 0.60
C GLU A 15 -4.73 -10.89 -0.07
N LEU A 16 -4.64 -10.80 -1.41
CA LEU A 16 -4.96 -9.58 -2.15
C LEU A 16 -6.38 -9.62 -2.69
N CYS A 17 -7.06 -8.49 -2.61
CA CYS A 17 -8.34 -8.26 -3.26
C CYS A 17 -8.16 -7.28 -4.40
N SER A 18 -8.81 -7.51 -5.53
CA SER A 18 -8.75 -6.62 -6.70
C SER A 18 -10.02 -5.81 -6.84
N SER A 19 -9.88 -4.61 -7.39
CA SER A 19 -10.98 -3.76 -7.78
C SER A 19 -10.60 -2.98 -9.04
N PRO A 20 -11.48 -2.92 -10.04
CA PRO A 20 -11.23 -2.08 -11.20
C PRO A 20 -11.27 -0.60 -10.79
N VAL A 21 -10.43 0.20 -11.40
CA VAL A 21 -10.50 1.66 -11.26
C VAL A 21 -11.46 2.18 -12.31
N ILE A 22 -12.59 2.69 -11.85
CA ILE A 22 -13.59 3.30 -12.73
C ILE A 22 -13.40 4.81 -12.62
N ASP A 23 -12.81 5.42 -13.66
CA ASP A 23 -12.82 6.87 -13.82
C ASP A 23 -13.88 7.20 -14.86
N VAL A 24 -14.97 7.81 -14.38
CA VAL A 24 -16.11 8.17 -15.20
C VAL A 24 -15.73 9.12 -16.36
N ARG A 25 -14.63 9.87 -16.18
CA ARG A 25 -14.15 10.83 -17.19
C ARG A 25 -13.38 10.19 -18.32
N TYR A 26 -12.70 9.10 -18.08
CA TYR A 26 -11.77 8.48 -19.03
C TYR A 26 -12.18 7.09 -19.49
N ASN A 27 -13.18 6.46 -18.83
CA ASN A 27 -13.71 5.13 -19.17
C ASN A 27 -12.58 4.10 -19.39
N THR A 28 -11.59 4.07 -18.47
CA THR A 28 -10.44 3.18 -18.58
C THR A 28 -10.72 1.87 -17.86
N ASP A 29 -11.20 0.88 -18.61
CA ASP A 29 -11.43 -0.49 -18.09
C ASP A 29 -10.12 -1.25 -17.84
N GLU A 30 -8.97 -0.68 -18.24
CA GLU A 30 -7.68 -1.34 -18.19
C GLU A 30 -6.92 -1.11 -16.87
N GLU A 31 -7.36 -0.15 -16.05
CA GLU A 31 -6.70 0.13 -14.79
C GLU A 31 -7.27 -0.74 -13.67
N GLN A 32 -6.38 -1.36 -12.90
CA GLN A 32 -6.73 -2.23 -11.78
C GLN A 32 -5.97 -1.84 -10.54
N GLN A 33 -6.58 -2.00 -9.39
CA GLN A 33 -5.90 -1.80 -8.11
C GLN A 33 -6.08 -3.03 -7.23
N PHE A 34 -5.06 -3.31 -6.41
CA PHE A 34 -5.06 -4.43 -5.49
C PHE A 34 -4.93 -3.91 -4.06
N PHE A 35 -5.65 -4.55 -3.15
CA PHE A 35 -5.74 -4.16 -1.75
C PHE A 35 -5.24 -5.28 -0.84
N TYR A 36 -4.63 -4.88 0.25
CA TYR A 36 -4.23 -5.74 1.36
C TYR A 36 -4.72 -5.10 2.65
N HIS A 37 -5.51 -5.84 3.44
CA HIS A 37 -6.16 -5.31 4.66
C HIS A 37 -6.93 -3.99 4.41
N GLY A 38 -7.57 -3.88 3.26
CA GLY A 38 -8.36 -2.71 2.91
C GLY A 38 -7.57 -1.51 2.39
N ASN A 39 -6.25 -1.62 2.30
CA ASN A 39 -5.39 -0.54 1.79
C ASN A 39 -4.77 -0.91 0.46
N ARG A 40 -4.64 0.07 -0.43
CA ARG A 40 -4.09 -0.16 -1.75
C ARG A 40 -2.61 -0.49 -1.69
N ILE A 41 -2.24 -1.68 -2.15
CA ILE A 41 -0.86 -2.15 -2.19
C ILE A 41 -0.21 -1.88 -3.54
N CYS A 42 -0.96 -1.93 -4.63
CA CYS A 42 -0.47 -1.58 -5.96
C CYS A 42 -1.59 -1.10 -6.86
N TYR A 43 -1.18 -0.41 -7.92
CA TYR A 43 -2.05 0.18 -8.92
C TYR A 43 -1.48 -0.15 -10.30
N MET A 44 -2.25 -0.90 -11.11
CA MET A 44 -1.85 -1.28 -12.46
C MET A 44 -2.38 -0.27 -13.47
N LEU A 45 -1.48 0.52 -14.05
CA LEU A 45 -1.75 1.29 -15.26
C LEU A 45 -1.55 0.41 -16.49
N ASN A 46 -1.92 0.89 -17.66
CA ASN A 46 -1.77 0.11 -18.90
C ASN A 46 -0.31 -0.14 -19.31
N TYR A 47 0.65 0.67 -18.83
CA TYR A 47 2.06 0.58 -19.21
C TYR A 47 3.01 0.30 -18.03
N LYS A 48 2.57 0.49 -16.78
CA LYS A 48 3.40 0.26 -15.60
C LYS A 48 2.53 -0.09 -14.39
N ILE A 49 3.17 -0.67 -13.38
CA ILE A 49 2.57 -0.90 -12.06
C ILE A 49 3.22 0.02 -11.05
N ILE A 50 2.43 0.59 -10.16
CA ILE A 50 2.87 1.43 -9.05
C ILE A 50 2.67 0.66 -7.76
N PHE A 51 3.71 0.58 -6.91
CA PHE A 51 3.65 -0.06 -5.59
C PHE A 51 3.64 0.98 -4.48
N TYR A 52 2.87 0.69 -3.45
CA TYR A 52 2.68 1.55 -2.28
C TYR A 52 3.28 0.93 -1.03
N LYS A 53 3.58 1.76 -0.06
CA LYS A 53 3.97 1.36 1.29
C LYS A 53 3.56 2.45 2.29
N TRP A 54 3.56 2.13 3.57
CA TRP A 54 3.42 3.11 4.62
C TRP A 54 4.75 3.82 4.85
N GLY A 55 4.74 5.14 4.77
CA GLY A 55 5.92 5.98 4.97
C GLY A 55 5.70 6.99 6.09
N TYR A 56 6.68 7.12 6.99
CA TYR A 56 6.66 8.09 8.06
C TYR A 56 7.00 9.48 7.52
N VAL A 57 6.19 10.48 7.87
CA VAL A 57 6.40 11.87 7.49
C VAL A 57 6.65 12.67 8.77
N SER A 58 7.91 13.11 8.94
CA SER A 58 8.36 13.77 10.17
C SER A 58 7.65 15.11 10.45
N ASN A 59 7.33 15.86 9.41
CA ASN A 59 6.64 17.15 9.57
C ASN A 59 5.24 17.01 10.18
N CYS A 60 4.57 15.91 9.91
CA CYS A 60 3.22 15.62 10.41
C CYS A 60 3.22 14.62 11.57
N ASP A 61 4.35 14.01 11.87
CA ASP A 61 4.52 12.95 12.88
C ASP A 61 3.51 11.80 12.70
N ARG A 62 3.33 11.34 11.46
CA ARG A 62 2.41 10.24 11.15
C ARG A 62 2.82 9.52 9.89
N TYR A 63 2.27 8.30 9.71
CA TYR A 63 2.44 7.48 8.53
C TYR A 63 1.36 7.80 7.49
N PHE A 64 1.76 7.79 6.24
CA PHE A 64 0.87 7.89 5.08
C PHE A 64 1.14 6.76 4.11
N LEU A 65 0.11 6.37 3.37
CA LEU A 65 0.26 5.44 2.26
C LEU A 65 0.83 6.23 1.07
N VAL A 66 2.04 5.86 0.66
CA VAL A 66 2.77 6.57 -0.40
C VAL A 66 3.23 5.61 -1.49
N SER A 67 3.28 6.08 -2.73
CA SER A 67 3.93 5.34 -3.81
C SER A 67 5.44 5.40 -3.61
N TRP A 68 6.13 4.25 -3.69
CA TRP A 68 7.57 4.22 -3.48
C TRP A 68 8.34 3.73 -4.70
N THR A 69 7.70 3.00 -5.60
CA THR A 69 8.32 2.55 -6.83
C THR A 69 7.27 2.32 -7.92
N SER A 70 7.70 2.46 -9.17
CA SER A 70 6.90 2.06 -10.32
C SER A 70 7.80 1.33 -11.30
N ILE A 71 7.26 0.30 -11.96
CA ILE A 71 8.02 -0.56 -12.86
C ILE A 71 7.19 -0.77 -14.13
N ILE A 72 7.80 -0.52 -15.29
CA ILE A 72 7.17 -0.83 -16.57
C ILE A 72 7.12 -2.34 -16.75
N TYR A 73 6.08 -2.85 -17.42
CA TYR A 73 5.86 -4.30 -17.51
C TYR A 73 7.00 -5.05 -18.19
N ASP A 74 7.65 -4.45 -19.17
CA ASP A 74 8.80 -5.06 -19.86
C ASP A 74 9.96 -5.38 -18.92
N GLN A 75 10.10 -4.67 -17.81
CA GLN A 75 11.16 -4.86 -16.83
C GLN A 75 10.70 -5.56 -15.55
N LEU A 76 9.40 -5.79 -15.42
CA LEU A 76 8.80 -6.36 -14.22
C LEU A 76 9.05 -7.87 -14.15
N THR A 77 9.45 -8.34 -12.96
CA THR A 77 9.62 -9.76 -12.64
C THR A 77 8.76 -10.15 -11.45
N LYS A 78 8.50 -11.45 -11.31
CA LYS A 78 7.77 -11.98 -10.14
C LYS A 78 8.49 -11.66 -8.83
N ASP A 79 9.83 -11.73 -8.82
CA ASP A 79 10.62 -11.40 -7.63
C ASP A 79 10.45 -9.95 -7.21
N GLN A 80 10.35 -9.03 -8.16
CA GLN A 80 10.09 -7.62 -7.86
C GLN A 80 8.69 -7.43 -7.26
N ILE A 81 7.69 -8.13 -7.75
CA ILE A 81 6.33 -8.11 -7.19
C ILE A 81 6.36 -8.64 -5.76
N ASP A 82 6.96 -9.81 -5.53
CA ASP A 82 7.04 -10.44 -4.21
C ASP A 82 7.79 -9.55 -3.22
N THR A 83 8.90 -8.95 -3.64
CA THR A 83 9.68 -8.02 -2.82
C THR A 83 8.85 -6.80 -2.46
N SER A 84 8.11 -6.24 -3.42
CA SER A 84 7.27 -5.06 -3.18
C SER A 84 6.14 -5.35 -2.20
N ILE A 85 5.55 -6.53 -2.26
CA ILE A 85 4.53 -6.97 -1.30
C ILE A 85 5.13 -7.11 0.10
N LYS A 86 6.33 -7.68 0.22
CA LYS A 86 7.04 -7.79 1.49
C LYS A 86 7.38 -6.43 2.08
N VAL A 87 7.79 -5.48 1.25
CA VAL A 87 8.05 -4.09 1.67
C VAL A 87 6.77 -3.47 2.24
N TYR A 88 5.64 -3.65 1.57
CA TYR A 88 4.35 -3.17 2.07
C TYR A 88 4.03 -3.78 3.44
N LYS A 89 4.08 -5.10 3.57
CA LYS A 89 3.73 -5.82 4.81
C LYS A 89 4.60 -5.36 5.98
N LYS A 90 5.90 -5.18 5.76
CA LYS A 90 6.82 -4.67 6.77
C LYS A 90 6.46 -3.25 7.19
N SER A 91 6.18 -2.38 6.23
CA SER A 91 5.80 -1.00 6.50
C SER A 91 4.47 -0.89 7.26
N GLU A 92 3.52 -1.78 6.99
CA GLU A 92 2.25 -1.85 7.70
C GLU A 92 2.46 -2.20 9.18
N ILE A 93 3.33 -3.16 9.46
CA ILE A 93 3.68 -3.54 10.84
C ILE A 93 4.29 -2.34 11.59
N GLU A 94 5.21 -1.63 10.96
CA GLU A 94 5.85 -0.44 11.54
C GLU A 94 4.82 0.66 11.81
N HIS A 95 3.91 0.89 10.88
CA HIS A 95 2.83 1.85 11.01
C HIS A 95 1.90 1.51 12.17
N ILE A 96 1.46 0.27 12.28
CA ILE A 96 0.58 -0.20 13.35
C ILE A 96 1.27 -0.05 14.72
N LYS A 97 2.54 -0.44 14.82
CA LYS A 97 3.31 -0.28 16.06
C LYS A 97 3.40 1.19 16.48
N TYR A 98 3.68 2.07 15.53
CA TYR A 98 3.78 3.49 15.80
C TYR A 98 2.46 4.05 16.33
N GLU A 99 1.34 3.71 15.70
CA GLU A 99 0.01 4.14 16.13
C GLU A 99 -0.32 3.67 17.55
N LYS A 100 0.02 2.43 17.89
CA LYS A 100 -0.19 1.88 19.24
C LYS A 100 0.62 2.64 20.27
N ILE A 101 1.87 2.97 19.97
CA ILE A 101 2.73 3.75 20.87
C ILE A 101 2.15 5.16 21.08
N GLN A 102 1.70 5.81 20.01
CA GLN A 102 1.11 7.14 20.09
C GLN A 102 -0.18 7.15 20.95
N LYS A 103 -1.04 6.15 20.76
CA LYS A 103 -2.26 6.01 21.56
C LYS A 103 -1.93 5.78 23.06
N ALA A 104 -0.93 4.95 23.36
CA ALA A 104 -0.53 4.69 24.72
C ALA A 104 0.05 5.96 25.40
N GLN A 105 0.89 6.71 24.69
CA GLN A 105 1.46 7.95 25.18
C GLN A 105 0.38 9.03 25.43
N LYS A 106 -0.58 9.12 24.53
CA LYS A 106 -1.71 10.04 24.70
C LYS A 106 -2.54 9.69 25.93
N LEU A 107 -2.82 8.41 26.15
CA LEU A 107 -3.57 7.93 27.30
C LEU A 107 -2.85 8.27 28.61
N ILE A 108 -1.53 8.06 28.67
CA ILE A 108 -0.72 8.41 29.85
C ILE A 108 -0.76 9.93 30.11
N THR A 109 -0.65 10.74 29.07
CA THR A 109 -0.71 12.20 29.17
C THR A 109 -2.07 12.65 29.68
N ASP A 110 -3.16 12.10 29.16
CA ASP A 110 -4.54 12.42 29.58
C ASP A 110 -4.76 12.04 31.06
N ILE A 111 -4.27 10.89 31.50
CA ILE A 111 -4.35 10.46 32.89
C ILE A 111 -3.57 11.42 33.81
N LYS A 112 -2.36 11.83 33.42
CA LYS A 112 -1.55 12.78 34.19
C LYS A 112 -2.25 14.13 34.31
N GLN A 113 -2.94 14.59 33.29
CA GLN A 113 -3.69 15.85 33.33
C GLN A 113 -4.88 15.79 34.31
N ASP A 114 -5.53 14.63 34.42
CA ASP A 114 -6.65 14.44 35.35
C ASP A 114 -6.24 14.51 36.82
N PHE A 115 -4.95 14.33 37.11
CA PHE A 115 -4.40 14.36 38.50
C PHE A 115 -3.69 15.65 38.86
N VAL A 116 -3.70 16.65 38.01
CA VAL A 116 -3.12 17.98 38.26
C VAL A 116 -4.23 18.98 38.70
#